data_e837538d1114132cf3b368ae0980232d
#
_entry.id   e837538d1114132cf3b368ae0980232d
#
_cell.length_a   1.000
_cell.length_b   1.000
_cell.length_c   1.000
_cell.angle_alpha   90.00
_cell.angle_beta   90.00
_cell.angle_gamma   90.00
#
_symmetry.space_group_name_H-M   'P 1'
#
loop_
_entity.id
_entity.type
_entity.pdbx_description
1 polymer ?
#
loop_
_entity_poly.entity_id
_entity_poly.type
_entity_poly.pdbx_seq_one_letter_code
_entity_poly.pdbx_strand_id
1 'polypeptide(L)'
;MNIPIYKAEIDAGLEDAIRSNASIAFNSPVNTYIPSRKEEASIKLLAFDTKADNADQIDLYYLNSVLVSTGWNKNDDVFDTAETWMARSTPEDKQFNFMHDETDIIGHITGNVVVGPDGQKLSDSTESDNLPETFDIITSSVLYNSWSDPKLKARMDKIIADIEDNKWFVSMEALFAGFDYAVITPNNEHKTVARTQESAFLTKYLKAYGGSGEYEGHKIGRLLRSITFAGKGLVNNPA
;
A
#
# COMPACT_ATOMS: atom_id res chain seq x y z
N MET A 1 -8.84 11.13 12.87
CA MET A 1 -7.42 11.17 13.26
C MET A 1 -6.93 12.61 13.16
N ASN A 2 -6.18 13.11 14.15
CA ASN A 2 -5.61 14.47 14.11
C ASN A 2 -4.08 14.33 14.08
N ILE A 3 -3.47 14.70 12.96
CA ILE A 3 -2.02 14.86 12.88
C ILE A 3 -1.67 16.22 13.52
N PRO A 4 -0.78 16.29 14.52
CA PRO A 4 -0.35 17.56 15.08
C PRO A 4 0.37 18.38 14.01
N ILE A 5 0.12 19.71 13.98
CA ILE A 5 0.77 20.65 13.06
C ILE A 5 1.61 21.61 13.88
N TYR A 6 2.87 21.77 13.50
CA TYR A 6 3.84 22.57 14.20
C TYR A 6 3.99 23.96 13.56
N LYS A 7 4.47 24.94 14.39
CA LYS A 7 4.62 26.32 13.93
C LYS A 7 5.47 26.45 12.65
N ALA A 8 6.56 25.70 12.53
CA ALA A 8 7.42 25.73 11.35
C ALA A 8 6.71 25.29 10.07
N GLU A 9 5.71 24.40 10.17
CA GLU A 9 4.89 23.92 9.06
C GLU A 9 3.82 24.94 8.67
N ILE A 10 3.22 25.60 9.66
CA ILE A 10 2.28 26.73 9.46
C ILE A 10 3.02 27.87 8.76
N ASP A 11 4.18 28.27 9.27
CA ASP A 11 4.99 29.35 8.71
C ASP A 11 5.46 29.04 7.27
N ALA A 12 5.58 27.76 6.92
CA ALA A 12 5.88 27.29 5.56
C ALA A 12 4.65 27.14 4.66
N GLY A 13 3.43 27.39 5.16
CA GLY A 13 2.18 27.27 4.40
C GLY A 13 1.74 25.83 4.12
N LEU A 14 2.15 24.88 4.95
CA LEU A 14 1.89 23.44 4.77
C LEU A 14 0.65 22.94 5.53
N GLU A 15 -0.03 23.79 6.29
CA GLU A 15 -1.13 23.39 7.17
C GLU A 15 -2.23 22.63 6.39
N ASP A 16 -2.72 23.20 5.30
CA ASP A 16 -3.78 22.59 4.50
C ASP A 16 -3.31 21.30 3.83
N ALA A 17 -2.08 21.27 3.33
CA ALA A 17 -1.49 20.08 2.73
C ALA A 17 -1.36 18.93 3.74
N ILE A 18 -0.93 19.21 4.97
CA ILE A 18 -0.84 18.20 6.02
C ILE A 18 -2.22 17.71 6.45
N ARG A 19 -3.20 18.62 6.57
CA ARG A 19 -4.59 18.26 6.91
C ARG A 19 -5.24 17.39 5.84
N SER A 20 -5.06 17.72 4.56
CA SER A 20 -5.63 16.98 3.43
C SER A 20 -4.97 15.63 3.17
N ASN A 21 -3.69 15.49 3.52
CA ASN A 21 -2.91 14.26 3.32
C ASN A 21 -2.93 13.29 4.52
N ALA A 22 -3.90 13.41 5.42
CA ALA A 22 -4.18 12.39 6.43
C ALA A 22 -4.75 11.09 5.82
N SER A 23 -5.13 11.14 4.53
CA SER A 23 -5.56 10.00 3.72
C SER A 23 -4.73 10.03 2.44
N ILE A 24 -3.85 9.06 2.25
CA ILE A 24 -2.99 9.00 1.08
C ILE A 24 -3.34 7.78 0.26
N ALA A 25 -3.77 8.04 -0.99
CA ALA A 25 -3.71 7.05 -2.04
C ALA A 25 -2.25 6.97 -2.53
N PHE A 26 -1.57 5.88 -2.27
CA PHE A 26 -0.23 5.63 -2.77
C PHE A 26 -0.33 4.79 -4.03
N ASN A 27 0.04 5.40 -5.14
CA ASN A 27 0.33 4.69 -6.37
C ASN A 27 1.69 3.98 -6.20
N SER A 28 1.69 2.77 -5.69
CA SER A 28 2.81 1.86 -5.88
C SER A 28 2.61 1.13 -7.19
N PRO A 29 3.61 1.06 -8.10
CA PRO A 29 3.54 0.10 -9.17
C PRO A 29 3.60 -1.28 -8.50
N VAL A 30 2.46 -1.87 -8.37
CA VAL A 30 2.40 -3.28 -8.11
C VAL A 30 2.59 -3.93 -9.46
N ASN A 31 3.83 -4.35 -9.74
CA ASN A 31 4.00 -5.42 -10.69
C ASN A 31 3.00 -6.50 -10.28
N THR A 32 2.18 -6.95 -11.21
CA THR A 32 1.53 -8.25 -11.08
C THR A 32 2.67 -9.16 -10.65
N TYR A 33 2.67 -9.50 -9.36
CA TYR A 33 3.74 -10.27 -8.75
C TYR A 33 3.79 -11.58 -9.53
N ILE A 34 4.85 -11.77 -10.33
CA ILE A 34 5.17 -13.06 -10.94
C ILE A 34 6.07 -13.75 -9.91
N PRO A 35 5.51 -14.64 -9.09
CA PRO A 35 6.28 -15.28 -8.03
C PRO A 35 7.42 -16.07 -8.65
N SER A 36 8.58 -16.08 -7.98
CA SER A 36 9.59 -17.10 -8.21
C SER A 36 8.96 -18.49 -8.03
N ARG A 37 9.53 -19.55 -8.60
CA ARG A 37 8.97 -20.92 -8.48
C ARG A 37 8.64 -21.37 -7.05
N LYS A 38 9.32 -20.83 -6.02
CA LYS A 38 9.04 -21.07 -4.62
C LYS A 38 7.85 -20.25 -4.11
N GLU A 39 7.77 -19.02 -4.55
CA GLU A 39 6.69 -18.07 -4.27
C GLU A 39 5.38 -18.53 -4.94
N GLU A 40 5.44 -19.07 -6.18
CA GLU A 40 4.30 -19.72 -6.84
C GLU A 40 3.66 -20.82 -5.99
N ALA A 41 4.44 -21.59 -5.25
CA ALA A 41 3.89 -22.65 -4.40
C ALA A 41 3.17 -22.07 -3.18
N SER A 42 3.66 -21.01 -2.56
CA SER A 42 3.03 -20.35 -1.41
C SER A 42 1.79 -19.56 -1.83
N ILE A 43 1.85 -18.86 -2.96
CA ILE A 43 0.70 -18.14 -3.51
C ILE A 43 -0.33 -19.09 -4.11
N LYS A 44 0.08 -20.22 -4.71
CA LYS A 44 -0.84 -21.28 -5.13
C LYS A 44 -1.52 -21.95 -3.95
N LEU A 45 -0.87 -22.08 -2.79
CA LEU A 45 -1.53 -22.55 -1.56
C LEU A 45 -2.60 -21.55 -1.08
N LEU A 46 -2.33 -20.25 -1.16
CA LEU A 46 -3.30 -19.20 -0.85
C LEU A 46 -4.43 -19.12 -1.89
N ALA A 47 -4.11 -19.29 -3.18
CA ALA A 47 -5.10 -19.36 -4.25
C ALA A 47 -5.90 -20.67 -4.20
N PHE A 48 -5.34 -21.76 -3.68
CA PHE A 48 -6.04 -23.03 -3.49
C PHE A 48 -7.10 -22.94 -2.40
N ASP A 49 -6.81 -22.29 -1.27
CA ASP A 49 -7.80 -22.09 -0.20
C ASP A 49 -8.95 -21.17 -0.64
N THR A 50 -8.68 -20.21 -1.54
CA THR A 50 -9.73 -19.33 -2.08
C THR A 50 -10.43 -19.87 -3.34
N LYS A 51 -9.77 -20.72 -4.13
CA LYS A 51 -10.33 -21.34 -5.35
C LYS A 51 -11.01 -22.68 -5.11
N ALA A 52 -10.59 -23.44 -4.08
CA ALA A 52 -11.13 -24.78 -3.86
C ALA A 52 -12.61 -24.77 -3.46
N ASP A 53 -13.05 -23.74 -2.74
CA ASP A 53 -14.44 -23.60 -2.30
C ASP A 53 -15.34 -22.83 -3.29
N ASN A 54 -14.78 -22.21 -4.34
CA ASN A 54 -15.49 -21.26 -5.21
C ASN A 54 -15.32 -21.51 -6.71
N ALA A 55 -14.90 -22.70 -7.12
CA ALA A 55 -14.70 -23.05 -8.54
C ALA A 55 -15.98 -22.91 -9.42
N ASP A 56 -17.15 -22.81 -8.77
CA ASP A 56 -18.44 -22.66 -9.43
C ASP A 56 -19.00 -21.22 -9.41
N GLN A 57 -18.28 -20.25 -8.82
CA GLN A 57 -18.74 -18.84 -8.78
C GLN A 57 -18.31 -18.10 -10.05
N ILE A 58 -19.16 -18.17 -11.07
CA ILE A 58 -18.94 -17.54 -12.38
C ILE A 58 -19.09 -16.01 -12.36
N ASP A 59 -19.59 -15.48 -11.27
CA ASP A 59 -19.91 -14.07 -11.04
C ASP A 59 -18.79 -13.28 -10.37
N LEU A 60 -17.69 -13.95 -9.98
CA LEU A 60 -16.54 -13.35 -9.37
C LEU A 60 -15.25 -13.65 -10.15
N TYR A 61 -14.38 -12.65 -10.22
CA TYR A 61 -13.02 -12.81 -10.74
C TYR A 61 -12.03 -12.66 -9.59
N TYR A 62 -11.22 -13.71 -9.35
CA TYR A 62 -10.28 -13.77 -8.23
C TYR A 62 -8.89 -13.33 -8.67
N LEU A 63 -8.26 -12.49 -7.86
CA LEU A 63 -6.89 -12.04 -8.09
C LEU A 63 -6.12 -11.84 -6.78
N ASN A 64 -4.82 -12.07 -6.85
CA ASN A 64 -3.87 -11.74 -5.79
C ASN A 64 -2.95 -10.62 -6.25
N SER A 65 -2.56 -9.74 -5.34
CA SER A 65 -1.61 -8.67 -5.63
C SER A 65 -0.83 -8.29 -4.38
N VAL A 66 0.41 -7.83 -4.57
CA VAL A 66 1.13 -7.14 -3.50
C VAL A 66 0.37 -5.86 -3.19
N LEU A 67 0.07 -5.64 -1.92
CA LEU A 67 -0.53 -4.40 -1.43
C LEU A 67 0.57 -3.39 -1.09
N VAL A 68 1.55 -3.83 -0.33
CA VAL A 68 2.67 -3.00 0.12
C VAL A 68 3.90 -3.87 0.36
N SER A 69 5.08 -3.33 0.05
CA SER A 69 6.38 -3.82 0.50
C SER A 69 6.91 -2.89 1.59
N THR A 70 7.52 -3.45 2.63
CA THR A 70 8.17 -2.64 3.67
C THR A 70 9.39 -1.91 3.09
N GLY A 71 9.72 -0.77 3.70
CA GLY A 71 10.83 0.09 3.27
C GLY A 71 10.37 1.34 2.52
N TRP A 72 11.28 1.93 1.76
CA TRP A 72 11.06 3.15 0.98
C TRP A 72 10.26 2.88 -0.29
N ASN A 73 9.25 3.71 -0.54
CA ASN A 73 8.54 3.72 -1.80
C ASN A 73 9.02 4.85 -2.74
N LYS A 74 8.48 4.94 -3.95
CA LYS A 74 8.85 5.97 -4.93
C LYS A 74 8.51 7.40 -4.50
N ASN A 75 7.54 7.57 -3.62
CA ASN A 75 7.10 8.87 -3.11
C ASN A 75 7.89 9.32 -1.89
N ASP A 76 8.95 8.58 -1.54
CA ASP A 76 9.75 8.77 -0.34
C ASP A 76 8.94 8.60 0.97
N ASP A 77 7.90 7.78 0.94
CA ASP A 77 7.30 7.26 2.16
C ASP A 77 7.93 5.95 2.55
N VAL A 78 8.03 5.73 3.84
CA VAL A 78 8.65 4.55 4.43
C VAL A 78 7.62 3.77 5.22
N PHE A 79 7.41 2.54 4.79
CA PHE A 79 6.62 1.54 5.50
C PHE A 79 7.55 0.77 6.43
N ASP A 80 7.63 1.24 7.68
CA ASP A 80 8.41 0.60 8.72
C ASP A 80 7.92 -0.83 8.98
N THR A 81 8.84 -1.74 9.22
CA THR A 81 8.55 -3.17 9.40
C THR A 81 7.57 -3.41 10.55
N ALA A 82 7.82 -2.79 11.72
CA ALA A 82 6.95 -2.97 12.90
C ALA A 82 5.57 -2.34 12.70
N GLU A 83 5.51 -1.09 12.19
CA GLU A 83 4.24 -0.39 11.90
C GLU A 83 3.41 -1.13 10.86
N THR A 84 4.05 -1.62 9.80
CA THR A 84 3.39 -2.36 8.72
C THR A 84 2.88 -3.72 9.21
N TRP A 85 3.67 -4.38 10.07
CA TRP A 85 3.24 -5.62 10.72
C TRP A 85 2.01 -5.41 11.60
N MET A 86 1.98 -4.35 12.38
CA MET A 86 0.80 -3.99 13.22
C MET A 86 -0.44 -3.75 12.37
N ALA A 87 -0.29 -3.17 11.18
CA ALA A 87 -1.38 -2.87 10.26
C ALA A 87 -1.79 -4.04 9.34
N ARG A 88 -1.06 -5.18 9.36
CA ARG A 88 -1.15 -6.26 8.36
C ARG A 88 -2.56 -6.83 8.14
N SER A 89 -3.39 -6.86 9.17
CA SER A 89 -4.75 -7.40 9.09
C SER A 89 -5.81 -6.36 8.67
N THR A 90 -5.44 -5.08 8.57
CA THR A 90 -6.40 -4.01 8.28
C THR A 90 -6.90 -3.97 6.82
N PRO A 91 -6.23 -4.56 5.81
CA PRO A 91 -6.74 -4.60 4.44
C PRO A 91 -7.97 -5.47 4.24
N GLU A 92 -8.20 -6.46 5.11
CA GLU A 92 -9.32 -7.42 4.98
C GLU A 92 -10.66 -6.70 4.97
N ASP A 93 -11.58 -7.14 4.12
CA ASP A 93 -12.91 -6.56 3.91
C ASP A 93 -12.94 -5.10 3.40
N LYS A 94 -11.80 -4.58 2.93
CA LYS A 94 -11.74 -3.24 2.35
C LYS A 94 -12.11 -3.24 0.87
N GLN A 95 -12.53 -2.08 0.41
CA GLN A 95 -12.93 -1.85 -0.97
C GLN A 95 -11.78 -2.05 -1.97
N PHE A 96 -12.16 -2.49 -3.16
CA PHE A 96 -11.33 -2.44 -4.35
C PHE A 96 -12.06 -1.55 -5.36
N ASN A 97 -11.56 -0.34 -5.56
CA ASN A 97 -12.17 0.66 -6.43
C ASN A 97 -11.46 0.73 -7.79
N PHE A 98 -12.05 1.50 -8.71
CA PHE A 98 -11.48 1.79 -10.01
C PHE A 98 -10.95 3.21 -10.04
N MET A 99 -9.66 3.37 -10.36
CA MET A 99 -8.98 4.66 -10.50
C MET A 99 -9.04 5.56 -9.25
N HIS A 100 -9.06 4.95 -8.05
CA HIS A 100 -9.24 5.66 -6.77
C HIS A 100 -10.56 6.45 -6.65
N ASP A 101 -11.56 6.11 -7.44
CA ASP A 101 -12.90 6.65 -7.28
C ASP A 101 -13.65 5.85 -6.21
N GLU A 102 -13.87 6.47 -5.04
CA GLU A 102 -14.58 5.85 -3.91
C GLU A 102 -16.05 5.52 -4.25
N THR A 103 -16.60 6.07 -5.33
CA THR A 103 -17.96 5.79 -5.81
C THR A 103 -18.00 4.65 -6.83
N ASP A 104 -16.85 4.24 -7.38
CA ASP A 104 -16.73 3.17 -8.38
C ASP A 104 -16.07 1.92 -7.79
N ILE A 105 -16.80 1.23 -6.93
CA ILE A 105 -16.36 0.00 -6.27
C ILE A 105 -16.56 -1.18 -7.22
N ILE A 106 -15.46 -1.81 -7.62
CA ILE A 106 -15.46 -2.93 -8.57
C ILE A 106 -15.25 -4.29 -7.88
N GLY A 107 -14.93 -4.30 -6.60
CA GLY A 107 -14.68 -5.51 -5.83
C GLY A 107 -14.33 -5.24 -4.38
N HIS A 108 -13.79 -6.24 -3.69
CA HIS A 108 -13.28 -6.09 -2.34
C HIS A 108 -12.11 -7.04 -2.06
N ILE A 109 -11.38 -6.77 -0.99
CA ILE A 109 -10.29 -7.59 -0.49
C ILE A 109 -10.90 -8.67 0.41
N THR A 110 -10.60 -9.94 0.12
CA THR A 110 -11.15 -11.10 0.82
C THR A 110 -10.21 -11.69 1.87
N GLY A 111 -8.96 -11.27 1.86
CA GLY A 111 -7.96 -11.72 2.82
C GLY A 111 -6.58 -11.19 2.48
N ASN A 112 -5.64 -11.45 3.39
CA ASN A 112 -4.27 -11.05 3.20
C ASN A 112 -3.31 -12.04 3.84
N VAL A 113 -2.05 -11.99 3.40
CA VAL A 113 -0.95 -12.77 3.95
C VAL A 113 0.32 -11.94 3.92
N VAL A 114 1.18 -12.14 4.91
CA VAL A 114 2.52 -11.56 4.92
C VAL A 114 3.53 -12.58 4.42
N VAL A 115 4.37 -12.18 3.50
CA VAL A 115 5.37 -13.05 2.86
C VAL A 115 6.75 -12.43 3.06
N GLY A 116 7.67 -13.22 3.60
CA GLY A 116 9.06 -12.82 3.81
C GLY A 116 9.88 -12.78 2.51
N PRO A 117 11.12 -12.30 2.57
CA PRO A 117 12.00 -12.20 1.40
C PRO A 117 12.38 -13.56 0.80
N ASP A 118 12.16 -14.64 1.53
CA ASP A 118 12.35 -16.02 1.08
C ASP A 118 11.10 -16.60 0.38
N GLY A 119 10.03 -15.80 0.23
CA GLY A 119 8.75 -16.22 -0.33
C GLY A 119 7.91 -17.08 0.60
N GLN A 120 8.27 -17.20 1.89
CA GLN A 120 7.50 -17.97 2.86
C GLN A 120 6.50 -17.10 3.62
N LYS A 121 5.33 -17.67 3.90
CA LYS A 121 4.34 -17.00 4.75
C LYS A 121 4.89 -16.83 6.17
N LEU A 122 4.84 -15.62 6.69
CA LEU A 122 5.12 -15.36 8.09
C LEU A 122 3.93 -15.81 8.95
N SER A 123 4.24 -16.41 10.09
CA SER A 123 3.20 -16.81 11.06
C SER A 123 2.58 -15.57 11.71
N ASP A 124 1.26 -15.56 11.90
CA ASP A 124 0.57 -14.49 12.63
C ASP A 124 1.04 -14.38 14.09
N SER A 125 1.66 -15.43 14.62
CA SER A 125 2.29 -15.44 15.95
C SER A 125 3.73 -14.94 15.97
N THR A 126 4.28 -14.48 14.84
CA THR A 126 5.64 -13.91 14.80
C THR A 126 5.67 -12.63 15.64
N GLU A 127 6.58 -12.59 16.60
CA GLU A 127 6.82 -11.40 17.42
C GLU A 127 7.55 -10.33 16.61
N SER A 128 7.29 -9.05 16.92
CA SER A 128 7.86 -7.90 16.19
C SER A 128 9.40 -7.93 16.15
N ASP A 129 10.04 -8.43 17.18
CA ASP A 129 11.51 -8.51 17.27
C ASP A 129 12.11 -9.63 16.39
N ASN A 130 11.26 -10.54 15.88
CA ASN A 130 11.64 -11.66 15.03
C ASN A 130 11.23 -11.46 13.57
N LEU A 131 10.77 -10.25 13.20
CA LEU A 131 10.41 -9.96 11.83
C LEU A 131 11.65 -9.89 10.92
N PRO A 132 11.54 -10.35 9.67
CA PRO A 132 12.60 -10.12 8.70
C PRO A 132 12.76 -8.61 8.43
N GLU A 133 13.92 -8.21 7.94
CA GLU A 133 14.22 -6.81 7.60
C GLU A 133 13.21 -6.23 6.60
N THR A 134 12.73 -7.06 5.68
CA THR A 134 11.71 -6.69 4.69
C THR A 134 10.68 -7.80 4.54
N PHE A 135 9.44 -7.43 4.21
CA PHE A 135 8.38 -8.34 3.81
C PHE A 135 7.34 -7.65 2.93
N ASP A 136 6.50 -8.44 2.29
CA ASP A 136 5.36 -7.98 1.50
C ASP A 136 4.03 -8.37 2.16
N ILE A 137 3.03 -7.49 2.09
CA ILE A 137 1.64 -7.86 2.33
C ILE A 137 1.01 -8.15 0.98
N ILE A 138 0.56 -9.38 0.79
CA ILE A 138 -0.18 -9.83 -0.39
C ILE A 138 -1.66 -9.90 -0.03
N THR A 139 -2.51 -9.34 -0.86
CA THR A 139 -3.97 -9.39 -0.69
C THR A 139 -4.62 -10.27 -1.74
N SER A 140 -5.55 -11.11 -1.29
CA SER A 140 -6.52 -11.79 -2.15
C SER A 140 -7.75 -10.91 -2.31
N SER A 141 -8.34 -10.89 -3.49
CA SER A 141 -9.48 -10.03 -3.78
C SER A 141 -10.39 -10.65 -4.82
N VAL A 142 -11.63 -10.19 -4.85
CA VAL A 142 -12.60 -10.50 -5.89
C VAL A 142 -13.02 -9.23 -6.61
N LEU A 143 -13.19 -9.31 -7.92
CA LEU A 143 -13.90 -8.31 -8.71
C LEU A 143 -15.27 -8.86 -9.06
N TYR A 144 -16.29 -8.01 -9.01
CA TYR A 144 -17.68 -8.37 -9.33
C TYR A 144 -17.87 -8.47 -10.83
N ASN A 145 -18.23 -9.64 -11.31
CA ASN A 145 -18.39 -9.91 -12.75
C ASN A 145 -19.84 -10.27 -13.15
N SER A 146 -20.78 -10.20 -12.22
CA SER A 146 -22.21 -10.47 -12.48
C SER A 146 -23.01 -9.17 -12.46
N TRP A 147 -23.31 -8.65 -13.65
CA TRP A 147 -24.09 -7.44 -13.84
C TRP A 147 -25.26 -7.71 -14.76
N SER A 148 -26.48 -7.33 -14.33
CA SER A 148 -27.67 -7.38 -15.17
C SER A 148 -27.69 -6.30 -16.26
N ASP A 149 -27.01 -5.17 -16.03
CA ASP A 149 -26.79 -4.14 -17.04
C ASP A 149 -25.71 -4.60 -18.04
N PRO A 150 -26.03 -4.72 -19.34
CA PRO A 150 -25.07 -5.18 -20.35
C PRO A 150 -23.85 -4.26 -20.51
N LYS A 151 -23.98 -2.95 -20.22
CA LYS A 151 -22.86 -2.01 -20.30
C LYS A 151 -21.88 -2.22 -19.15
N LEU A 152 -22.38 -2.43 -17.93
CA LEU A 152 -21.54 -2.74 -16.78
C LEU A 152 -20.86 -4.09 -16.98
N LYS A 153 -21.57 -5.09 -17.47
CA LYS A 153 -20.99 -6.40 -17.77
C LYS A 153 -19.85 -6.29 -18.81
N ALA A 154 -20.10 -5.63 -19.94
CA ALA A 154 -19.09 -5.44 -20.97
C ALA A 154 -17.88 -4.64 -20.47
N ARG A 155 -18.09 -3.65 -19.59
CA ARG A 155 -17.01 -2.90 -18.94
C ARG A 155 -16.15 -3.82 -18.08
N MET A 156 -16.75 -4.66 -17.23
CA MET A 156 -16.02 -5.58 -16.37
C MET A 156 -15.27 -6.65 -17.15
N ASP A 157 -15.89 -7.21 -18.20
CA ASP A 157 -15.22 -8.17 -19.09
C ASP A 157 -13.97 -7.55 -19.73
N LYS A 158 -14.06 -6.28 -20.14
CA LYS A 158 -12.90 -5.55 -20.67
C LYS A 158 -11.82 -5.32 -19.61
N ILE A 159 -12.18 -4.92 -18.40
CA ILE A 159 -11.24 -4.72 -17.29
C ILE A 159 -10.52 -6.04 -16.99
N ILE A 160 -11.23 -7.15 -16.90
CA ILE A 160 -10.65 -8.47 -16.62
C ILE A 160 -9.69 -8.87 -17.75
N ALA A 161 -10.09 -8.75 -19.01
CA ALA A 161 -9.21 -9.02 -20.15
C ALA A 161 -7.94 -8.15 -20.13
N ASP A 162 -8.07 -6.87 -19.80
CA ASP A 162 -6.93 -5.96 -19.71
C ASP A 162 -6.02 -6.28 -18.49
N ILE A 163 -6.56 -6.84 -17.38
CA ILE A 163 -5.77 -7.38 -16.27
C ILE A 163 -4.95 -8.61 -16.73
N GLU A 164 -5.58 -9.53 -17.44
CA GLU A 164 -4.91 -10.72 -17.99
C GLU A 164 -3.81 -10.36 -19.00
N ASP A 165 -4.01 -9.26 -19.72
CA ASP A 165 -3.01 -8.66 -20.62
C ASP A 165 -1.94 -7.80 -19.90
N ASN A 166 -1.94 -7.77 -18.56
CA ASN A 166 -1.00 -6.96 -17.74
C ASN A 166 -1.01 -5.45 -18.02
N LYS A 167 -2.17 -4.88 -18.36
CA LYS A 167 -2.33 -3.46 -18.62
C LYS A 167 -2.72 -2.66 -17.38
N TRP A 168 -3.10 -3.33 -16.31
CA TRP A 168 -3.54 -2.73 -15.06
C TRP A 168 -2.58 -3.02 -13.91
N PHE A 169 -2.57 -2.10 -12.97
CA PHE A 169 -1.78 -2.17 -11.74
C PHE A 169 -2.69 -1.99 -10.53
N VAL A 170 -2.24 -2.45 -9.39
CA VAL A 170 -2.91 -2.20 -8.11
C VAL A 170 -2.20 -1.08 -7.39
N SER A 171 -2.95 -0.13 -6.88
CA SER A 171 -2.48 0.96 -6.05
C SER A 171 -3.10 0.84 -4.66
N MET A 172 -2.26 0.91 -3.63
CA MET A 172 -2.67 0.82 -2.24
C MET A 172 -3.31 2.13 -1.76
N GLU A 173 -4.28 2.01 -0.87
CA GLU A 173 -4.83 3.12 -0.09
C GLU A 173 -4.53 2.92 1.39
N ALA A 174 -3.96 3.92 2.05
CA ALA A 174 -3.64 3.88 3.46
C ALA A 174 -3.98 5.19 4.17
N LEU A 175 -4.42 5.05 5.42
CA LEU A 175 -4.55 6.13 6.38
C LEU A 175 -3.40 6.02 7.38
N PHE A 176 -2.96 7.13 7.93
CA PHE A 176 -1.97 7.14 9.01
C PHE A 176 -2.24 8.30 9.98
N ALA A 177 -1.91 8.11 11.25
CA ALA A 177 -2.19 9.11 12.30
C ALA A 177 -1.03 10.09 12.54
N GLY A 178 0.12 9.88 11.89
CA GLY A 178 1.30 10.73 12.03
C GLY A 178 2.47 10.16 11.23
N PHE A 179 3.59 10.88 11.28
CA PHE A 179 4.84 10.43 10.67
C PHE A 179 6.04 11.00 11.41
N ASP A 180 7.15 10.30 11.31
CA ASP A 180 8.49 10.79 11.63
C ASP A 180 9.27 10.99 10.32
N TYR A 181 10.52 11.46 10.42
CA TYR A 181 11.38 11.58 9.26
C TYR A 181 12.29 10.36 9.16
N ALA A 182 12.22 9.66 8.04
CA ALA A 182 13.25 8.72 7.65
C ALA A 182 14.37 9.51 6.95
N VAL A 183 15.61 9.25 7.30
CA VAL A 183 16.77 9.95 6.78
C VAL A 183 17.80 8.95 6.29
N ILE A 184 18.28 9.13 5.05
CA ILE A 184 19.44 8.41 4.55
C ILE A 184 20.58 9.43 4.44
N THR A 185 21.65 9.17 5.19
CA THR A 185 22.85 10.04 5.17
C THR A 185 23.65 9.88 3.87
N PRO A 186 24.56 10.81 3.54
CA PRO A 186 25.46 10.64 2.39
C PRO A 186 26.32 9.36 2.44
N ASN A 187 26.53 8.81 3.63
CA ASN A 187 27.23 7.55 3.85
C ASN A 187 26.30 6.32 3.79
N ASN A 188 25.05 6.50 3.33
CA ASN A 188 24.02 5.45 3.23
C ASN A 188 23.61 4.85 4.59
N GLU A 189 23.74 5.60 5.69
CA GLU A 189 23.19 5.21 6.99
C GLU A 189 21.72 5.59 7.08
N HIS A 190 20.89 4.69 7.56
CA HIS A 190 19.47 4.92 7.79
C HIS A 190 19.22 5.40 9.22
N LYS A 191 18.51 6.51 9.37
CA LYS A 191 18.19 7.12 10.68
C LYS A 191 16.73 7.53 10.71
N THR A 192 16.16 7.52 11.90
CA THR A 192 14.83 8.08 12.16
C THR A 192 14.99 9.34 13.01
N VAL A 193 14.34 10.42 12.61
CA VAL A 193 14.24 11.66 13.36
C VAL A 193 12.78 11.87 13.74
N ALA A 194 12.49 11.92 15.04
CA ALA A 194 11.14 12.16 15.53
C ALA A 194 10.63 13.52 15.03
N ARG A 195 9.38 13.59 14.61
CA ARG A 195 8.73 14.84 14.22
C ARG A 195 8.27 15.61 15.46
N THR A 196 9.00 16.64 15.81
CA THR A 196 8.77 17.53 16.96
C THR A 196 8.75 18.98 16.52
N GLN A 197 8.50 19.91 17.43
CA GLN A 197 8.57 21.35 17.14
C GLN A 197 9.94 21.78 16.58
N GLU A 198 11.02 21.14 17.03
CA GLU A 198 12.40 21.47 16.63
C GLU A 198 12.72 20.91 15.24
N SER A 199 12.21 19.73 14.89
CA SER A 199 12.49 19.05 13.62
C SER A 199 11.46 19.34 12.53
N ALA A 200 10.32 19.94 12.86
CA ALA A 200 9.20 20.15 11.94
C ALA A 200 9.54 21.00 10.70
N PHE A 201 10.63 21.77 10.75
CA PHE A 201 11.12 22.50 9.58
C PHE A 201 11.53 21.57 8.41
N LEU A 202 11.78 20.28 8.68
CA LEU A 202 12.10 19.28 7.65
C LEU A 202 10.90 18.97 6.76
N THR A 203 9.67 19.15 7.25
CA THR A 203 8.45 18.83 6.51
C THR A 203 8.39 19.51 5.14
N LYS A 204 8.84 20.76 5.02
CA LYS A 204 8.86 21.49 3.74
C LYS A 204 9.76 20.88 2.66
N TYR A 205 10.69 20.00 3.05
CA TYR A 205 11.60 19.32 2.13
C TYR A 205 11.06 17.96 1.65
N LEU A 206 9.99 17.44 2.28
CA LEU A 206 9.38 16.17 1.90
C LEU A 206 8.68 16.27 0.54
N LYS A 207 8.90 15.30 -0.35
CA LYS A 207 8.24 15.25 -1.67
C LYS A 207 6.72 15.29 -1.58
N ALA A 208 6.16 14.62 -0.58
CA ALA A 208 4.72 14.59 -0.34
C ALA A 208 4.10 15.99 -0.15
N TYR A 209 4.88 16.98 0.22
CA TYR A 209 4.44 18.37 0.42
C TYR A 209 5.13 19.35 -0.54
N GLY A 210 5.62 18.83 -1.69
CA GLY A 210 6.21 19.64 -2.76
C GLY A 210 7.69 19.98 -2.58
N GLY A 211 8.36 19.40 -1.58
CA GLY A 211 9.79 19.55 -1.35
C GLY A 211 10.64 18.70 -2.29
N SER A 212 11.95 18.83 -2.19
CA SER A 212 12.93 18.12 -3.02
C SER A 212 13.13 16.64 -2.62
N GLY A 213 12.73 16.24 -1.41
CA GLY A 213 13.09 14.95 -0.81
C GLY A 213 14.50 14.93 -0.19
N GLU A 214 15.16 16.12 -0.10
CA GLU A 214 16.53 16.22 0.40
C GLU A 214 16.72 17.45 1.28
N TYR A 215 17.57 17.33 2.29
CA TYR A 215 18.02 18.41 3.15
C TYR A 215 19.51 18.22 3.49
N GLU A 216 20.36 19.22 3.19
CA GLU A 216 21.81 19.22 3.44
C GLU A 216 22.51 17.91 2.95
N GLY A 217 22.15 17.42 1.76
CA GLY A 217 22.71 16.21 1.17
C GLY A 217 22.20 14.90 1.79
N HIS A 218 21.22 14.98 2.70
CA HIS A 218 20.52 13.82 3.25
C HIS A 218 19.21 13.61 2.51
N LYS A 219 18.94 12.36 2.06
CA LYS A 219 17.60 12.01 1.57
C LYS A 219 16.65 11.93 2.75
N ILE A 220 15.48 12.56 2.64
CA ILE A 220 14.45 12.54 3.67
C ILE A 220 13.11 12.09 3.11
N GLY A 221 12.41 11.29 3.94
CA GLY A 221 11.08 10.77 3.63
C GLY A 221 10.19 10.73 4.86
N ARG A 222 8.92 10.39 4.65
CA ARG A 222 7.98 10.18 5.76
C ARG A 222 8.03 8.74 6.24
N LEU A 223 8.38 8.52 7.49
CA LEU A 223 8.19 7.26 8.19
C LEU A 223 6.78 7.24 8.77
N LEU A 224 5.88 6.51 8.15
CA LEU A 224 4.46 6.53 8.50
C LEU A 224 4.20 5.85 9.84
N ARG A 225 3.28 6.41 10.64
CA ARG A 225 2.92 5.92 11.98
C ARG A 225 1.43 5.65 12.10
N SER A 226 1.09 4.61 12.84
CA SER A 226 -0.31 4.18 13.07
C SER A 226 -1.06 4.00 11.76
N ILE A 227 -0.54 3.13 10.90
CA ILE A 227 -1.04 2.87 9.56
C ILE A 227 -2.33 2.03 9.64
N THR A 228 -3.26 2.32 8.75
CA THR A 228 -4.43 1.49 8.45
C THR A 228 -4.58 1.41 6.94
N PHE A 229 -4.49 0.23 6.37
CA PHE A 229 -4.79 0.05 4.95
C PHE A 229 -6.30 0.17 4.74
N ALA A 230 -6.71 1.10 3.89
CA ALA A 230 -8.11 1.49 3.70
C ALA A 230 -8.75 0.86 2.46
N GLY A 231 -7.95 0.30 1.57
CA GLY A 231 -8.40 -0.31 0.34
C GLY A 231 -7.30 -0.40 -0.70
N LYS A 232 -7.72 -0.61 -1.93
CA LYS A 232 -6.86 -0.52 -3.10
C LYS A 232 -7.65 -0.10 -4.34
N GLY A 233 -6.95 0.53 -5.27
CA GLY A 233 -7.49 0.92 -6.56
C GLY A 233 -6.85 0.15 -7.71
N LEU A 234 -7.62 -0.14 -8.76
CA LEU A 234 -7.10 -0.58 -10.04
C LEU A 234 -6.74 0.66 -10.87
N VAL A 235 -5.48 0.78 -11.29
CA VAL A 235 -4.97 1.96 -12.00
C VAL A 235 -4.21 1.55 -13.26
N ASN A 236 -4.22 2.40 -14.29
CA ASN A 236 -3.54 2.14 -15.56
C ASN A 236 -2.17 2.83 -15.67
N ASN A 237 -1.88 3.75 -14.80
CA ASN A 237 -0.60 4.46 -14.76
C ASN A 237 -0.10 4.54 -13.31
N PRO A 238 0.72 3.58 -12.87
CA PRO A 238 1.27 3.61 -11.53
C PRO A 238 2.30 4.75 -11.39
N ALA A 239 2.20 5.48 -10.30
CA ALA A 239 3.14 6.55 -9.95
C ALA A 239 4.55 6.01 -9.60
#